data_fe58a4ac000cab3b5059db28e69add60
#
_entry.id   fe58a4ac000cab3b5059db28e69add60
#
_cell.length_a   1.000
_cell.length_b   1.000
_cell.length_c   1.000
_cell.angle_alpha   90.00
_cell.angle_beta   90.00
_cell.angle_gamma   90.00
#
_symmetry.space_group_name_H-M   'P 1'
#
loop_
_entity.id
_entity.type
_entity.pdbx_description
1 polymer ?
#
loop_
_entity_poly.entity_id
_entity_poly.type
_entity_poly.pdbx_seq_one_letter_code
_entity_poly.pdbx_strand_id
1 'polypeptide(L)'
;HGDPKFRRDVIGRIYENTKAIEAFDIATEAGLSTTCNFIIGYPYETLENCWKSVELASQLNCSDINAFIYTPYHGTPMRDMCVDAGFISDDLIVEMINNDQGSFLNMPRPYMNKKEIYDMYNNFGKYFRENTVQRDRIGEGKLRQLIA
;
A
#
# COMPACT_ATOMS: atom_id res chain seq x y z
N HIS A 1 -4.50 1.30 0.88
CA HIS A 1 -3.44 1.83 1.74
C HIS A 1 -3.72 1.52 3.21
N GLY A 2 -2.69 1.11 3.98
CA GLY A 2 -2.85 0.62 5.35
C GLY A 2 -2.90 1.70 6.44
N ASP A 3 -2.39 2.90 6.20
CA ASP A 3 -2.47 3.99 7.18
C ASP A 3 -3.82 4.71 7.07
N PRO A 4 -4.71 4.64 8.10
CA PRO A 4 -6.03 5.27 8.04
C PRO A 4 -5.96 6.80 7.94
N LYS A 5 -4.98 7.42 8.63
CA LYS A 5 -4.80 8.88 8.59
C LYS A 5 -4.34 9.34 7.21
N PHE A 6 -3.30 8.70 6.67
CA PHE A 6 -2.80 9.01 5.33
C PHE A 6 -3.89 8.76 4.27
N ARG A 7 -4.62 7.66 4.38
CA ARG A 7 -5.71 7.31 3.47
C ARG A 7 -6.82 8.37 3.45
N ARG A 8 -7.20 8.90 4.61
CA ARG A 8 -8.19 9.97 4.73
C ARG A 8 -7.65 11.30 4.19
N ASP A 9 -6.45 11.70 4.64
CA ASP A 9 -5.94 13.06 4.47
C ASP A 9 -5.32 13.29 3.08
N VAL A 10 -4.74 12.25 2.46
CA VAL A 10 -4.08 12.34 1.15
C VAL A 10 -4.91 11.66 0.05
N ILE A 11 -5.41 10.45 0.29
CA ILE A 11 -6.12 9.67 -0.74
C ILE A 11 -7.62 10.02 -0.79
N GLY A 12 -8.17 10.65 0.26
CA GLY A 12 -9.58 11.03 0.33
C GLY A 12 -10.53 9.86 0.57
N ARG A 13 -10.06 8.72 1.12
CA ARG A 13 -10.87 7.55 1.42
C ARG A 13 -11.03 7.34 2.91
N ILE A 14 -12.27 7.28 3.38
CA ILE A 14 -12.62 7.22 4.81
C ILE A 14 -13.23 5.84 5.12
N TYR A 15 -12.42 4.94 5.63
CA TYR A 15 -12.85 3.67 6.24
C TYR A 15 -11.76 3.15 7.19
N GLU A 16 -12.15 2.32 8.16
CA GLU A 16 -11.23 1.70 9.09
C GLU A 16 -10.66 0.39 8.52
N ASN A 17 -9.43 0.03 8.91
CA ASN A 17 -8.79 -1.20 8.44
C ASN A 17 -9.61 -2.45 8.80
N THR A 18 -10.29 -2.44 9.95
CA THR A 18 -11.20 -3.50 10.38
C THR A 18 -12.30 -3.79 9.35
N LYS A 19 -12.81 -2.75 8.66
CA LYS A 19 -13.83 -2.94 7.61
C LYS A 19 -13.27 -3.61 6.36
N ALA A 20 -12.02 -3.32 6.03
CA ALA A 20 -11.35 -4.02 4.92
C ALA A 20 -11.12 -5.49 5.29
N ILE A 21 -10.63 -5.78 6.49
CA ILE A 21 -10.40 -7.14 6.97
C ILE A 21 -11.72 -7.94 6.96
N GLU A 22 -12.78 -7.40 7.57
CA GLU A 22 -14.11 -8.01 7.61
C GLU A 22 -14.64 -8.33 6.19
N ALA A 23 -14.45 -7.43 5.23
CA ALA A 23 -14.91 -7.64 3.86
C ALA A 23 -14.18 -8.81 3.17
N PHE A 24 -12.86 -8.95 3.37
CA PHE A 24 -12.10 -10.07 2.84
C PHE A 24 -12.47 -11.40 3.52
N ASP A 25 -12.72 -11.39 4.83
CA ASP A 25 -13.16 -12.58 5.57
C ASP A 25 -14.52 -13.06 5.06
N ILE A 26 -15.50 -12.17 4.91
CA ILE A 26 -16.82 -12.49 4.34
C ILE A 26 -16.70 -13.08 2.93
N ALA A 27 -15.86 -12.50 2.07
CA ALA A 27 -15.66 -13.01 0.73
C ALA A 27 -15.05 -14.43 0.73
N THR A 28 -14.08 -14.67 1.60
CA THR A 28 -13.44 -15.99 1.76
C THR A 28 -14.42 -17.02 2.31
N GLU A 29 -15.22 -16.68 3.32
CA GLU A 29 -16.27 -17.54 3.87
C GLU A 29 -17.34 -17.92 2.82
N ALA A 30 -17.60 -16.98 1.89
CA ALA A 30 -18.49 -17.22 0.75
C ALA A 30 -17.84 -18.07 -0.39
N GLY A 31 -16.60 -18.52 -0.22
CA GLY A 31 -15.86 -19.29 -1.21
C GLY A 31 -15.34 -18.50 -2.41
N LEU A 32 -15.27 -17.16 -2.30
CA LEU A 32 -14.77 -16.30 -3.36
C LEU A 32 -13.23 -16.20 -3.33
N SER A 33 -12.61 -16.29 -4.50
CA SER A 33 -11.21 -15.91 -4.66
C SER A 33 -11.10 -14.39 -4.77
N THR A 34 -10.23 -13.79 -3.97
CA THR A 34 -10.07 -12.32 -3.88
C THR A 34 -8.63 -11.91 -4.16
N THR A 35 -8.47 -10.76 -4.82
CA THR A 35 -7.16 -10.15 -5.04
C THR A 35 -7.11 -8.79 -4.34
N CYS A 36 -6.07 -8.56 -3.58
CA CYS A 36 -5.83 -7.28 -2.91
C CYS A 36 -4.81 -6.45 -3.68
N ASN A 37 -5.19 -5.23 -4.06
CA ASN A 37 -4.32 -4.33 -4.80
C ASN A 37 -3.91 -3.14 -3.91
N PHE A 38 -2.61 -2.93 -3.76
CA PHE A 38 -2.03 -1.78 -3.08
C PHE A 38 -1.38 -0.84 -4.09
N ILE A 39 -1.44 0.45 -3.82
CA ILE A 39 -0.67 1.47 -4.53
C ILE A 39 0.29 2.07 -3.51
N ILE A 40 1.54 2.23 -3.90
CA ILE A 40 2.64 2.79 -3.10
C ILE A 40 3.30 3.95 -3.84
N GLY A 41 4.02 4.79 -3.12
CA GLY A 41 4.68 5.98 -3.69
C GLY A 41 3.72 7.11 -3.97
N TYR A 42 2.64 7.25 -3.19
CA TYR A 42 1.76 8.40 -3.21
C TYR A 42 2.50 9.70 -2.86
N PRO A 43 2.01 10.88 -3.28
CA PRO A 43 2.55 12.15 -2.80
C PRO A 43 2.49 12.19 -1.26
N TYR A 44 3.56 12.68 -0.66
CA TYR A 44 3.76 12.78 0.80
C TYR A 44 3.85 11.44 1.55
N GLU A 45 3.91 10.31 0.87
CA GLU A 45 4.04 9.02 1.54
C GLU A 45 5.44 8.85 2.14
N THR A 46 5.49 8.49 3.40
CA THR A 46 6.72 8.08 4.09
C THR A 46 6.88 6.57 4.05
N LEU A 47 8.10 6.09 4.29
CA LEU A 47 8.35 4.66 4.40
C LEU A 47 7.52 4.01 5.52
N GLU A 48 7.30 4.73 6.64
CA GLU A 48 6.44 4.28 7.73
C GLU A 48 4.98 4.09 7.28
N ASN A 49 4.42 5.06 6.51
CA ASN A 49 3.06 4.92 5.96
C ASN A 49 2.95 3.70 5.04
N CYS A 50 3.99 3.46 4.20
CA CYS A 50 4.02 2.31 3.30
C CYS A 50 4.07 0.98 4.07
N TRP A 51 4.85 0.87 5.15
CA TRP A 51 4.90 -0.31 6.00
C TRP A 51 3.55 -0.66 6.63
N LYS A 52 2.73 0.33 7.00
CA LYS A 52 1.35 0.08 7.46
C LYS A 52 0.49 -0.58 6.38
N SER A 53 0.81 -0.39 5.10
CA SER A 53 0.14 -1.12 4.02
C SER A 53 0.56 -2.59 3.96
N VAL A 54 1.82 -2.90 4.24
CA VAL A 54 2.30 -4.29 4.39
C VAL A 54 1.65 -4.96 5.60
N GLU A 55 1.56 -4.25 6.73
CA GLU A 55 0.89 -4.73 7.93
C GLU A 55 -0.60 -5.03 7.69
N LEU A 56 -1.33 -4.12 7.04
CA LEU A 56 -2.71 -4.37 6.66
C LEU A 56 -2.81 -5.58 5.72
N ALA A 57 -1.97 -5.63 4.68
CA ALA A 57 -1.95 -6.73 3.72
C ALA A 57 -1.83 -8.09 4.43
N SER A 58 -0.94 -8.20 5.42
CA SER A 58 -0.72 -9.43 6.18
C SER A 58 -1.92 -9.87 7.05
N GLN A 59 -2.89 -8.98 7.25
CA GLN A 59 -4.12 -9.26 8.00
C GLN A 59 -5.30 -9.64 7.10
N LEU A 60 -5.19 -9.38 5.79
CA LEU A 60 -6.25 -9.68 4.84
C LEU A 60 -6.23 -11.16 4.45
N ASN A 61 -7.40 -11.79 4.51
CA ASN A 61 -7.60 -13.14 4.02
C ASN A 61 -7.88 -13.12 2.51
N CYS A 62 -6.84 -12.82 1.71
CA CYS A 62 -6.94 -12.72 0.25
C CYS A 62 -6.16 -13.84 -0.43
N SER A 63 -6.63 -14.24 -1.62
CA SER A 63 -6.00 -15.29 -2.41
C SER A 63 -4.72 -14.81 -3.10
N ASP A 64 -4.67 -13.53 -3.47
CA ASP A 64 -3.55 -12.93 -4.17
C ASP A 64 -3.36 -11.46 -3.78
N ILE A 65 -2.14 -10.95 -3.97
CA ILE A 65 -1.76 -9.59 -3.61
C ILE A 65 -0.88 -8.96 -4.68
N ASN A 66 -1.22 -7.73 -5.06
CA ASN A 66 -0.45 -6.93 -5.99
C ASN A 66 -0.10 -5.56 -5.40
N ALA A 67 1.07 -5.06 -5.76
CA ALA A 67 1.45 -3.68 -5.52
C ALA A 67 1.68 -2.95 -6.85
N PHE A 68 1.33 -1.67 -6.89
CA PHE A 68 1.52 -0.79 -8.03
C PHE A 68 2.19 0.51 -7.57
N ILE A 69 2.98 1.13 -8.42
CA ILE A 69 3.54 2.45 -8.14
C ILE A 69 2.52 3.52 -8.55
N TYR A 70 2.33 4.52 -7.68
CA TYR A 70 1.45 5.65 -7.98
C TYR A 70 1.89 6.37 -9.26
N THR A 71 0.92 6.63 -10.12
CA THR A 71 1.11 7.34 -11.39
C THR A 71 0.24 8.61 -11.41
N PRO A 72 0.84 9.80 -11.60
CA PRO A 72 0.13 11.08 -11.56
C PRO A 72 -0.60 11.37 -12.89
N TYR A 73 -1.73 10.69 -13.10
CA TYR A 73 -2.53 10.85 -14.32
C TYR A 73 -3.11 12.25 -14.47
N HIS A 74 -3.11 12.76 -15.71
CA HIS A 74 -3.70 14.04 -16.06
C HIS A 74 -5.16 14.15 -15.64
N GLY A 75 -5.58 15.35 -15.18
CA GLY A 75 -6.94 15.64 -14.78
C GLY A 75 -7.35 15.07 -13.43
N THR A 76 -6.39 14.62 -12.62
CA THR A 76 -6.67 14.15 -11.26
C THR A 76 -6.22 15.16 -10.20
N PRO A 77 -7.02 15.41 -9.13
CA PRO A 77 -6.64 16.32 -8.05
C PRO A 77 -5.31 15.96 -7.39
N MET A 78 -4.97 14.68 -7.36
CA MET A 78 -3.72 14.22 -6.78
C MET A 78 -2.50 14.54 -7.68
N ARG A 79 -2.68 14.65 -9.01
CA ARG A 79 -1.66 15.21 -9.89
C ARG A 79 -1.43 16.68 -9.60
N ASP A 80 -2.52 17.46 -9.48
CA ASP A 80 -2.43 18.90 -9.18
C ASP A 80 -1.66 19.11 -7.87
N MET A 81 -1.95 18.30 -6.85
CA MET A 81 -1.19 18.28 -5.59
C MET A 81 0.31 18.01 -5.82
N CYS A 82 0.69 17.11 -6.72
CA CYS A 82 2.09 16.81 -7.03
C CYS A 82 2.79 17.98 -7.75
N VAL A 83 2.08 18.69 -8.64
CA VAL A 83 2.59 19.88 -9.35
C VAL A 83 2.78 21.02 -8.36
N ASP A 84 1.77 21.32 -7.56
CA ASP A 84 1.78 22.40 -6.55
C ASP A 84 2.91 22.20 -5.52
N ALA A 85 3.18 20.94 -5.16
CA ALA A 85 4.28 20.58 -4.26
C ALA A 85 5.67 20.56 -4.94
N GLY A 86 5.73 20.73 -6.25
CA GLY A 86 6.98 20.64 -7.01
C GLY A 86 7.56 19.21 -7.09
N PHE A 87 6.75 18.18 -6.88
CA PHE A 87 7.20 16.78 -6.97
C PHE A 87 7.31 16.31 -8.42
N ILE A 88 6.57 16.93 -9.33
CA ILE A 88 6.63 16.76 -10.78
C ILE A 88 6.51 18.11 -11.46
N SER A 89 6.97 18.19 -12.71
CA SER A 89 6.71 19.35 -13.57
C SER A 89 5.30 19.25 -14.20
N ASP A 90 4.66 20.39 -14.43
CA ASP A 90 3.31 20.44 -15.02
C ASP A 90 3.29 19.95 -16.48
N ASP A 91 4.40 20.14 -17.21
CA ASP A 91 4.59 19.67 -18.58
C ASP A 91 4.89 18.17 -18.69
N LEU A 92 5.01 17.44 -17.55
CA LEU A 92 5.21 16.00 -17.56
C LEU A 92 4.03 15.30 -18.23
N ILE A 93 4.28 14.68 -19.37
CA ILE A 93 3.32 13.82 -20.06
C ILE A 93 3.44 12.41 -19.49
N VAL A 94 2.35 11.94 -18.89
CA VAL A 94 2.22 10.56 -18.43
C VAL A 94 1.37 9.81 -19.46
N GLU A 95 2.04 9.04 -20.30
CA GLU A 95 1.37 8.04 -21.14
C GLU A 95 1.08 6.79 -20.31
N MET A 96 0.23 5.88 -20.81
CA MET A 96 0.06 4.57 -20.18
C MET A 96 1.38 3.80 -20.26
N ILE A 97 2.16 3.92 -19.20
CA ILE A 97 3.52 3.40 -19.12
C ILE A 97 3.48 2.10 -18.32
N ASN A 98 4.21 1.11 -18.80
CA ASN A 98 4.49 -0.10 -18.05
C ASN A 98 5.13 0.24 -16.70
N ASN A 99 4.74 -0.47 -15.63
CA ASN A 99 5.24 -0.29 -14.26
C ASN A 99 6.77 -0.34 -14.10
N ASP A 100 7.50 -0.72 -15.14
CA ASP A 100 8.96 -0.85 -15.16
C ASP A 100 9.71 0.50 -15.09
N GLN A 101 9.03 1.63 -15.22
CA GLN A 101 9.69 2.95 -15.20
C GLN A 101 9.86 3.56 -13.79
N GLY A 102 9.33 2.93 -12.76
CA GLY A 102 9.43 3.44 -11.38
C GLY A 102 8.56 4.67 -11.12
N SER A 103 8.86 5.40 -10.04
CA SER A 103 8.09 6.59 -9.64
C SER A 103 8.50 7.83 -10.43
N PHE A 104 7.50 8.62 -10.85
CA PHE A 104 7.70 9.96 -11.43
C PHE A 104 8.04 11.02 -10.37
N LEU A 105 7.65 10.79 -9.11
CA LEU A 105 7.72 11.80 -8.06
C LEU A 105 9.15 12.02 -7.56
N ASN A 106 9.56 13.27 -7.45
CA ASN A 106 10.79 13.72 -6.80
C ASN A 106 10.46 14.33 -5.44
N MET A 107 10.22 13.48 -4.46
CA MET A 107 9.83 13.92 -3.12
C MET A 107 11.06 14.13 -2.23
N PRO A 108 11.12 15.26 -1.47
CA PRO A 108 12.16 15.47 -0.48
C PRO A 108 11.93 14.62 0.77
N ARG A 109 12.96 14.45 1.60
CA ARG A 109 12.78 13.89 2.95
C ARG A 109 11.78 14.72 3.76
N PRO A 110 10.90 14.09 4.57
CA PRO A 110 10.94 12.68 5.03
C PRO A 110 10.21 11.68 4.13
N TYR A 111 9.71 12.09 2.97
CA TYR A 111 8.96 11.24 2.05
C TYR A 111 9.85 10.23 1.34
N MET A 112 9.24 9.17 0.82
CA MET A 112 9.95 8.11 0.10
C MET A 112 10.60 8.66 -1.18
N ASN A 113 11.87 8.33 -1.39
CA ASN A 113 12.53 8.58 -2.66
C ASN A 113 12.23 7.46 -3.68
N LYS A 114 12.61 7.68 -4.94
CA LYS A 114 12.36 6.73 -6.05
C LYS A 114 12.93 5.34 -5.79
N LYS A 115 14.10 5.24 -5.15
CA LYS A 115 14.72 3.95 -4.84
C LYS A 115 13.91 3.19 -3.78
N GLU A 116 13.49 3.86 -2.72
CA GLU A 116 12.66 3.26 -1.67
C GLU A 116 11.31 2.79 -2.22
N ILE A 117 10.68 3.59 -3.09
CA ILE A 117 9.43 3.21 -3.76
C ILE A 117 9.64 1.95 -4.61
N TYR A 118 10.72 1.90 -5.40
CA TYR A 118 11.04 0.77 -6.25
C TYR A 118 11.39 -0.49 -5.44
N ASP A 119 12.15 -0.34 -4.36
CA ASP A 119 12.47 -1.43 -3.45
C ASP A 119 11.21 -2.02 -2.79
N MET A 120 10.29 -1.14 -2.33
CA MET A 120 9.00 -1.57 -1.78
C MET A 120 8.14 -2.27 -2.82
N TYR A 121 8.05 -1.74 -4.04
CA TYR A 121 7.31 -2.35 -5.15
C TYR A 121 7.81 -3.76 -5.45
N ASN A 122 9.11 -3.94 -5.65
CA ASN A 122 9.70 -5.24 -6.00
C ASN A 122 9.62 -6.28 -4.87
N ASN A 123 9.61 -5.82 -3.63
CA ASN A 123 9.65 -6.70 -2.48
C ASN A 123 8.32 -6.78 -1.71
N PHE A 124 7.26 -6.11 -2.14
CA PHE A 124 5.99 -6.04 -1.41
C PHE A 124 5.44 -7.43 -1.10
N GLY A 125 5.39 -8.31 -2.08
CA GLY A 125 4.94 -9.69 -1.90
C GLY A 125 5.83 -10.53 -0.98
N LYS A 126 7.14 -10.25 -0.92
CA LYS A 126 8.06 -10.86 0.03
C LYS A 126 7.78 -10.37 1.45
N TYR A 127 7.68 -9.05 1.64
CA TYR A 127 7.40 -8.43 2.94
C TYR A 127 6.04 -8.87 3.49
N PHE A 128 5.03 -8.96 2.63
CA PHE A 128 3.73 -9.52 2.97
C PHE A 128 3.86 -10.92 3.57
N ARG A 129 4.54 -11.86 2.88
CA ARG A 129 4.70 -13.25 3.34
C ARG A 129 5.47 -13.34 4.65
N GLU A 130 6.54 -12.58 4.80
CA GLU A 130 7.36 -12.56 6.02
C GLU A 130 6.55 -12.06 7.23
N ASN A 131 5.74 -11.02 7.07
CA ASN A 131 4.87 -10.50 8.12
C ASN A 131 3.74 -11.47 8.46
N THR A 132 3.16 -12.17 7.48
CA THR A 132 2.13 -13.20 7.72
C THR A 132 2.69 -14.35 8.55
N VAL A 133 3.85 -14.89 8.18
CA VAL A 133 4.51 -15.98 8.93
C VAL A 133 4.85 -15.55 10.36
N GLN A 134 5.29 -14.32 10.55
CA GLN A 134 5.63 -13.78 11.86
C GLN A 134 4.39 -13.65 12.75
N ARG A 135 3.28 -13.19 12.19
CA ARG A 135 1.97 -13.11 12.87
C ARG A 135 1.49 -14.49 13.32
N ASP A 136 1.56 -15.48 12.45
CA ASP A 136 1.09 -16.84 12.74
C ASP A 136 1.92 -17.48 13.87
N ARG A 137 3.24 -17.29 13.87
CA ARG A 137 4.11 -17.73 14.97
C ARG A 137 3.79 -17.07 16.30
N ILE A 138 3.45 -15.78 16.32
CA ILE A 138 3.03 -15.06 17.53
C ILE A 138 1.67 -15.56 17.99
N GLY A 139 0.74 -15.83 17.07
CA GLY A 139 -0.58 -16.40 17.37
C GLY A 139 -0.48 -17.78 18.02
N GLU A 140 0.32 -18.67 17.45
CA GLU A 140 0.60 -20.00 18.02
C GLU A 140 1.27 -19.94 19.39
N GLY A 141 2.21 -19.00 19.59
CA GLY A 141 2.87 -18.78 20.89
C GLY A 141 1.89 -18.34 21.97
N LYS A 142 0.95 -17.45 21.66
CA LYS A 142 -0.12 -17.01 22.57
C LYS A 142 -1.10 -18.15 22.88
N LEU A 143 -1.46 -18.95 21.90
CA LEU A 143 -2.33 -20.10 22.09
C LEU A 143 -1.74 -21.15 23.01
N ARG A 144 -0.43 -21.45 22.87
CA ARG A 144 0.30 -22.38 23.75
C ARG A 144 0.36 -21.89 25.19
N GLN A 145 0.45 -20.57 25.42
CA GLN A 145 0.44 -19.98 26.76
C GLN A 145 -0.94 -20.02 27.43
N LEU A 146 -2.03 -20.08 26.65
CA LEU A 146 -3.40 -20.17 27.17
C LEU A 146 -3.84 -21.60 27.47
N ILE A 147 -3.14 -22.61 26.94
CA ILE A 147 -3.45 -24.03 27.09
C ILE A 147 -2.54 -24.70 28.15
N ALA A 148 -1.47 -24.04 28.56
CA ALA A 148 -0.54 -24.50 29.60
C ALA A 148 -0.94 -23.96 30.98
#